data_2d7f331bdb795fec4c9bb77cdb89fe5d
#
_entry.id   2d7f331bdb795fec4c9bb77cdb89fe5d
#
_cell.length_a   1.000
_cell.length_b   1.000
_cell.length_c   1.000
_cell.angle_alpha   90.00
_cell.angle_beta   90.00
_cell.angle_gamma   90.00
#
_symmetry.space_group_name_H-M   'P 1'
#
loop_
_entity.id
_entity.type
_entity.pdbx_description
1 polymer ?
#
loop_
_entity_poly.entity_id
_entity_poly.type
_entity_poly.pdbx_seq_one_letter_code
_entity_poly.pdbx_strand_id
1 'polypeptide(L)'
;MSKTESITTERLDLILMSEAFLKACLAGEKLEAEELSGFHILDEWLQKRWLMEMRIKQIERDASAHPWLLRAIVLRSESKMIGHIGFHAAPGEKSLQVFTPCGVELGYTVNEAYRRKGFATEAILAMMRWATEREPDAEFIVSISPDNIPSLNLASRLGFKKVGSHMDEIDGIEDIFLLKKRPLKHANWNKQQIVGEIVK
;
A
#
# COMPACT_ATOMS: atom_id res chain seq x y z
N MET A 1 -15.35 14.89 15.05
CA MET A 1 -14.16 14.44 14.30
C MET A 1 -14.51 13.12 13.62
N SER A 2 -14.54 13.07 12.30
CA SER A 2 -14.72 11.81 11.57
C SER A 2 -13.57 10.89 11.92
N LYS A 3 -13.88 9.68 12.42
CA LYS A 3 -12.86 8.68 12.77
C LYS A 3 -12.14 8.32 11.47
N THR A 4 -10.89 8.72 11.32
CA THR A 4 -10.07 8.41 10.12
C THR A 4 -10.11 6.91 9.92
N GLU A 5 -10.48 6.47 8.72
CA GLU A 5 -10.58 5.04 8.43
C GLU A 5 -9.22 4.38 8.57
N SER A 6 -9.07 3.48 9.53
CA SER A 6 -7.83 2.75 9.80
C SER A 6 -8.05 1.25 9.64
N ILE A 7 -7.02 0.56 9.13
CA ILE A 7 -6.95 -0.90 9.08
C ILE A 7 -5.98 -1.32 10.18
N THR A 8 -6.50 -1.96 11.22
CA THR A 8 -5.70 -2.41 12.37
C THR A 8 -5.23 -3.84 12.17
N THR A 9 -3.96 -4.09 12.45
CA THR A 9 -3.33 -5.41 12.42
C THR A 9 -2.82 -5.80 13.82
N GLU A 10 -1.97 -6.80 13.93
CA GLU A 10 -1.36 -7.19 15.19
C GLU A 10 -0.45 -6.09 15.78
N ARG A 11 0.38 -5.47 14.93
CA ARG A 11 1.39 -4.48 15.35
C ARG A 11 1.19 -3.09 14.75
N LEU A 12 0.42 -2.99 13.65
CA LEU A 12 0.34 -1.79 12.83
C LEU A 12 -1.09 -1.24 12.80
N ASP A 13 -1.18 0.08 12.63
CA ASP A 13 -2.35 0.76 12.14
C ASP A 13 -2.03 1.37 10.76
N LEU A 14 -2.83 1.02 9.73
CA LEU A 14 -2.72 1.60 8.40
C LEU A 14 -3.73 2.74 8.32
N ILE A 15 -3.27 3.95 8.58
CA ILE A 15 -4.12 5.14 8.73
C ILE A 15 -4.20 5.88 7.40
N LEU A 16 -5.42 6.08 6.89
CA LEU A 16 -5.65 6.83 5.65
C LEU A 16 -5.13 8.26 5.80
N MET A 17 -4.25 8.68 4.90
CA MET A 17 -3.70 10.03 4.90
C MET A 17 -4.73 11.01 4.34
N SER A 18 -5.21 11.94 5.17
CA SER A 18 -6.12 12.99 4.73
C SER A 18 -5.41 14.01 3.84
N GLU A 19 -6.17 14.70 3.01
CA GLU A 19 -5.65 15.79 2.19
C GLU A 19 -5.01 16.89 3.05
N ALA A 20 -5.60 17.23 4.20
CA ALA A 20 -5.06 18.20 5.14
C ALA A 20 -3.69 17.75 5.69
N PHE A 21 -3.56 16.48 6.09
CA PHE A 21 -2.28 15.91 6.52
C PHE A 21 -1.21 16.01 5.43
N LEU A 22 -1.55 15.63 4.19
CA LEU A 22 -0.62 15.69 3.07
C LEU A 22 -0.19 17.14 2.75
N LYS A 23 -1.12 18.10 2.83
CA LYS A 23 -0.83 19.52 2.62
C LYS A 23 0.09 20.08 3.73
N ALA A 24 -0.15 19.77 4.99
CA ALA A 24 0.72 20.17 6.10
C ALA A 24 2.15 19.57 5.95
N CYS A 25 2.26 18.28 5.60
CA CYS A 25 3.55 17.65 5.29
C CYS A 25 4.27 18.35 4.13
N LEU A 26 3.55 18.66 3.05
CA LEU A 26 4.10 19.33 1.86
C LEU A 26 4.57 20.74 2.16
N ALA A 27 3.89 21.46 3.06
CA ALA A 27 4.31 22.77 3.57
C ALA A 27 5.53 22.69 4.51
N GLY A 28 5.90 21.50 5.00
CA GLY A 28 6.96 21.29 5.97
C GLY A 28 6.52 21.53 7.41
N GLU A 29 5.21 21.65 7.64
CA GLU A 29 4.61 21.93 8.96
C GLU A 29 4.42 20.62 9.74
N LYS A 30 5.54 20.03 10.17
CA LYS A 30 5.59 18.71 10.80
C LYS A 30 4.69 18.60 12.04
N LEU A 31 4.73 19.62 12.92
CA LEU A 31 3.94 19.60 14.16
C LEU A 31 2.43 19.59 13.85
N GLU A 32 1.98 20.42 12.92
CA GLU A 32 0.59 20.43 12.49
C GLU A 32 0.18 19.09 11.88
N ALA A 33 1.04 18.51 11.03
CA ALA A 33 0.77 17.20 10.44
C ALA A 33 0.68 16.09 11.52
N GLU A 34 1.51 16.12 12.56
CA GLU A 34 1.44 15.18 13.68
C GLU A 34 0.17 15.38 14.53
N GLU A 35 -0.25 16.62 14.76
CA GLU A 35 -1.53 16.92 15.43
C GLU A 35 -2.74 16.42 14.63
N LEU A 36 -2.75 16.65 13.31
CA LEU A 36 -3.82 16.20 12.41
C LEU A 36 -3.94 14.68 12.34
N SER A 37 -2.81 13.98 12.41
CA SER A 37 -2.74 12.53 12.20
C SER A 37 -2.77 11.71 13.48
N GLY A 38 -2.29 12.27 14.60
CA GLY A 38 -2.19 11.60 15.90
C GLY A 38 -1.00 10.65 16.01
N PHE A 39 -0.01 10.73 15.11
CA PHE A 39 1.21 9.92 15.15
C PHE A 39 2.44 10.73 14.76
N HIS A 40 3.63 10.29 15.21
CA HIS A 40 4.90 10.92 14.87
C HIS A 40 5.35 10.58 13.46
N ILE A 41 5.91 11.58 12.76
CA ILE A 41 6.35 11.47 11.37
C ILE A 41 7.87 11.43 11.29
N LEU A 42 8.42 10.55 10.45
CA LEU A 42 9.83 10.53 10.12
C LEU A 42 10.17 11.65 9.13
N ASP A 43 11.36 12.25 9.28
CA ASP A 43 11.79 13.34 8.40
C ASP A 43 11.94 12.90 6.94
N GLU A 44 12.27 11.63 6.71
CA GLU A 44 12.34 11.05 5.37
C GLU A 44 11.00 11.04 4.64
N TRP A 45 9.88 11.03 5.38
CA TRP A 45 8.56 11.18 4.78
C TRP A 45 8.40 12.56 4.15
N LEU A 46 8.85 13.62 4.82
CA LEU A 46 8.75 15.00 4.32
C LEU A 46 9.53 15.24 3.02
N GLN A 47 10.46 14.37 2.67
CA GLN A 47 11.19 14.40 1.40
C GLN A 47 10.39 13.82 0.22
N LYS A 48 9.26 13.15 0.48
CA LYS A 48 8.41 12.53 -0.55
C LYS A 48 7.43 13.53 -1.21
N ARG A 49 7.91 14.74 -1.51
CA ARG A 49 7.09 15.84 -2.01
C ARG A 49 6.27 15.48 -3.25
N TRP A 50 6.94 14.88 -4.25
CA TRP A 50 6.28 14.46 -5.48
C TRP A 50 5.10 13.51 -5.22
N LEU A 51 5.28 12.51 -4.34
CA LEU A 51 4.22 11.56 -3.98
C LEU A 51 3.03 12.28 -3.32
N MET A 52 3.30 13.21 -2.39
CA MET A 52 2.25 13.97 -1.73
C MET A 52 1.47 14.83 -2.71
N GLU A 53 2.16 15.58 -3.59
CA GLU A 53 1.53 16.41 -4.62
C GLU A 53 0.65 15.59 -5.57
N MET A 54 1.15 14.43 -6.02
CA MET A 54 0.40 13.52 -6.87
C MET A 54 -0.88 13.03 -6.16
N ARG A 55 -0.78 12.62 -4.90
CA ARG A 55 -1.93 12.10 -4.14
C ARG A 55 -2.96 13.19 -3.84
N ILE A 56 -2.54 14.40 -3.51
CA ILE A 56 -3.43 15.55 -3.34
C ILE A 56 -4.22 15.79 -4.64
N LYS A 57 -3.54 15.86 -5.79
CA LYS A 57 -4.20 16.03 -7.09
C LYS A 57 -5.18 14.91 -7.42
N GLN A 58 -4.87 13.66 -7.05
CA GLN A 58 -5.79 12.54 -7.24
C GLN A 58 -7.05 12.69 -6.38
N ILE A 59 -6.91 13.07 -5.11
CA ILE A 59 -8.04 13.29 -4.19
C ILE A 59 -8.91 14.45 -4.68
N GLU A 60 -8.31 15.57 -5.09
CA GLU A 60 -9.01 16.74 -5.62
C GLU A 60 -9.78 16.42 -6.90
N ARG A 61 -9.22 15.55 -7.77
CA ARG A 61 -9.87 15.13 -9.02
C ARG A 61 -11.03 14.14 -8.78
N ASP A 62 -10.85 13.21 -7.86
CA ASP A 62 -11.83 12.17 -7.53
C ASP A 62 -11.74 11.76 -6.06
N ALA A 63 -12.57 12.39 -5.23
CA ALA A 63 -12.63 12.09 -3.81
C ALA A 63 -13.09 10.65 -3.52
N SER A 64 -13.79 9.98 -4.45
CA SER A 64 -14.22 8.58 -4.26
C SER A 64 -13.07 7.58 -4.32
N ALA A 65 -11.97 7.93 -4.97
CA ALA A 65 -10.76 7.13 -5.00
C ALA A 65 -9.95 7.18 -3.68
N HIS A 66 -10.15 8.23 -2.86
CA HIS A 66 -9.36 8.48 -1.66
C HIS A 66 -9.20 7.26 -0.72
N PRO A 67 -10.24 6.46 -0.40
CA PRO A 67 -10.08 5.29 0.48
C PRO A 67 -9.07 4.25 -0.02
N TRP A 68 -8.83 4.18 -1.33
CA TRP A 68 -7.88 3.26 -1.96
C TRP A 68 -6.44 3.76 -1.93
N LEU A 69 -6.25 5.07 -1.79
CA LEU A 69 -4.96 5.70 -1.92
C LEU A 69 -4.07 5.47 -0.68
N LEU A 70 -3.23 6.44 -0.39
CA LEU A 70 -2.10 6.36 0.51
C LEU A 70 -2.49 6.27 1.99
N ARG A 71 -1.92 5.30 2.70
CA ARG A 71 -2.02 5.13 4.15
C ARG A 71 -0.65 5.19 4.80
N ALA A 72 -0.57 5.80 5.98
CA ALA A 72 0.60 5.68 6.85
C ALA A 72 0.65 4.26 7.45
N ILE A 73 1.82 3.64 7.44
CA ILE A 73 2.09 2.44 8.24
C ILE A 73 2.58 2.93 9.60
N VAL A 74 1.71 2.87 10.60
CA VAL A 74 2.02 3.34 11.95
C VAL A 74 2.34 2.16 12.85
N LEU A 75 3.53 2.13 13.44
CA LEU A 75 3.89 1.15 14.46
C LEU A 75 3.24 1.56 15.78
N ARG A 76 2.28 0.77 16.22
CA ARG A 76 1.39 1.12 17.35
C ARG A 76 2.16 1.30 18.66
N SER A 77 3.18 0.46 18.92
CA SER A 77 4.00 0.54 20.14
C SER A 77 4.80 1.83 20.28
N GLU A 78 5.04 2.54 19.16
CA GLU A 78 5.81 3.79 19.12
C GLU A 78 4.94 4.99 18.74
N SER A 79 3.67 4.79 18.37
CA SER A 79 2.80 5.82 17.77
C SER A 79 3.52 6.56 16.64
N LYS A 80 4.26 5.84 15.81
CA LYS A 80 5.16 6.43 14.80
C LYS A 80 4.92 5.84 13.43
N MET A 81 4.86 6.71 12.42
CA MET A 81 4.86 6.31 11.03
C MET A 81 6.22 5.69 10.66
N ILE A 82 6.22 4.44 10.23
CA ILE A 82 7.42 3.70 9.83
C ILE A 82 7.49 3.45 8.32
N GLY A 83 6.50 3.94 7.59
CA GLY A 83 6.41 3.77 6.15
C GLY A 83 5.04 4.18 5.63
N HIS A 84 4.78 3.85 4.38
CA HIS A 84 3.49 4.08 3.74
C HIS A 84 3.12 2.94 2.80
N ILE A 85 1.84 2.80 2.53
CA ILE A 85 1.26 1.78 1.65
C ILE A 85 -0.03 2.33 1.04
N GLY A 86 -0.36 1.91 -0.17
CA GLY A 86 -1.63 2.29 -0.81
C GLY A 86 -1.71 1.75 -2.21
N PHE A 87 -2.91 1.79 -2.78
CA PHE A 87 -3.09 1.52 -4.19
C PHE A 87 -2.79 2.77 -5.03
N HIS A 88 -2.37 2.56 -6.27
CA HIS A 88 -2.07 3.67 -7.19
C HIS A 88 -3.35 4.37 -7.66
N ALA A 89 -4.45 3.62 -7.76
CA ALA A 89 -5.78 4.10 -8.09
C ALA A 89 -6.86 3.21 -7.45
N ALA A 90 -8.13 3.62 -7.57
CA ALA A 90 -9.28 2.75 -7.31
C ALA A 90 -9.36 1.63 -8.37
N PRO A 91 -10.12 0.55 -8.12
CA PRO A 91 -10.33 -0.52 -9.10
C PRO A 91 -10.88 0.00 -10.43
N GLY A 92 -10.49 -0.66 -11.53
CA GLY A 92 -10.93 -0.29 -12.88
C GLY A 92 -9.96 0.61 -13.64
N GLU A 93 -8.74 0.81 -13.14
CA GLU A 93 -7.68 1.56 -13.84
C GLU A 93 -7.39 0.92 -15.20
N LYS A 94 -7.52 1.73 -16.26
CA LYS A 94 -7.46 1.24 -17.66
C LYS A 94 -6.09 0.69 -18.03
N SER A 95 -5.01 1.25 -17.51
CA SER A 95 -3.63 0.80 -17.77
C SER A 95 -3.39 -0.63 -17.29
N LEU A 96 -4.11 -1.09 -16.28
CA LEU A 96 -3.98 -2.44 -15.73
C LEU A 96 -4.81 -3.49 -16.46
N GLN A 97 -5.75 -3.08 -17.32
CA GLN A 97 -6.66 -4.01 -18.02
C GLN A 97 -5.94 -4.95 -19.00
N VAL A 98 -4.74 -4.59 -19.45
CA VAL A 98 -3.89 -5.46 -20.27
C VAL A 98 -3.42 -6.71 -19.50
N PHE A 99 -3.33 -6.64 -18.17
CA PHE A 99 -2.90 -7.74 -17.30
C PHE A 99 -4.09 -8.47 -16.66
N THR A 100 -5.10 -7.72 -16.24
CA THR A 100 -6.32 -8.24 -15.63
C THR A 100 -7.42 -7.19 -15.61
N PRO A 101 -8.69 -7.58 -15.82
CA PRO A 101 -9.81 -6.63 -15.82
C PRO A 101 -10.11 -6.01 -14.44
N CYS A 102 -9.70 -6.68 -13.35
CA CYS A 102 -9.98 -6.25 -11.97
C CYS A 102 -8.70 -5.91 -11.20
N GLY A 103 -7.67 -5.41 -11.92
CA GLY A 103 -6.38 -5.06 -11.33
C GLY A 103 -6.43 -3.89 -10.37
N VAL A 104 -5.71 -4.01 -9.25
CA VAL A 104 -5.34 -2.90 -8.37
C VAL A 104 -3.85 -2.96 -8.10
N GLU A 105 -3.15 -1.87 -8.35
CA GLU A 105 -1.70 -1.80 -8.18
C GLU A 105 -1.34 -1.28 -6.80
N LEU A 106 -0.55 -2.06 -6.06
CA LEU A 106 -0.14 -1.78 -4.68
C LEU A 106 1.30 -1.30 -4.63
N GLY A 107 1.51 -0.11 -4.06
CA GLY A 107 2.83 0.43 -3.72
C GLY A 107 3.05 0.49 -2.21
N TYR A 108 4.27 0.24 -1.77
CA TYR A 108 4.64 0.32 -0.34
C TYR A 108 6.09 0.71 -0.13
N THR A 109 6.35 1.34 1.00
CA THR A 109 7.71 1.61 1.49
C THR A 109 7.75 1.44 3.00
N VAL A 110 8.78 0.77 3.52
CA VAL A 110 9.10 0.71 4.95
C VAL A 110 10.48 1.36 5.14
N ASN A 111 10.54 2.31 6.09
CA ASN A 111 11.79 3.00 6.43
C ASN A 111 12.89 1.99 6.82
N GLU A 112 14.12 2.28 6.46
CA GLU A 112 15.25 1.36 6.57
C GLU A 112 15.42 0.79 7.98
N ALA A 113 15.30 1.61 9.01
CA ALA A 113 15.44 1.22 10.42
C ALA A 113 14.39 0.18 10.86
N TYR A 114 13.29 0.05 10.10
CA TYR A 114 12.17 -0.84 10.40
C TYR A 114 12.07 -2.05 9.45
N ARG A 115 12.98 -2.17 8.48
CA ARG A 115 12.99 -3.31 7.53
C ARG A 115 13.34 -4.63 8.21
N ARG A 116 13.06 -5.74 7.51
CA ARG A 116 13.37 -7.12 7.92
C ARG A 116 12.71 -7.59 9.23
N LYS A 117 11.68 -6.88 9.69
CA LYS A 117 10.87 -7.20 10.88
C LYS A 117 9.46 -7.71 10.53
N GLY A 118 9.20 -7.98 9.23
CA GLY A 118 7.89 -8.48 8.75
C GLY A 118 6.82 -7.43 8.54
N PHE A 119 7.07 -6.15 8.83
CA PHE A 119 6.06 -5.08 8.75
C PHE A 119 5.48 -4.88 7.34
N ALA A 120 6.31 -4.96 6.29
CA ALA A 120 5.80 -4.87 4.91
C ALA A 120 4.82 -6.00 4.58
N THR A 121 5.15 -7.25 4.96
CA THR A 121 4.26 -8.41 4.76
C THR A 121 2.92 -8.22 5.48
N GLU A 122 2.97 -7.81 6.75
CA GLU A 122 1.77 -7.56 7.56
C GLU A 122 0.88 -6.48 6.95
N ALA A 123 1.48 -5.36 6.53
CA ALA A 123 0.75 -4.25 5.89
C ALA A 123 0.13 -4.65 4.55
N ILE A 124 0.88 -5.34 3.67
CA ILE A 124 0.40 -5.80 2.37
C ILE A 124 -0.80 -6.74 2.53
N LEU A 125 -0.69 -7.76 3.40
CA LEU A 125 -1.77 -8.72 3.64
C LEU A 125 -3.03 -8.03 4.19
N ALA A 126 -2.87 -7.03 5.06
CA ALA A 126 -3.98 -6.26 5.60
C ALA A 126 -4.66 -5.40 4.51
N MET A 127 -3.87 -4.73 3.65
CA MET A 127 -4.40 -3.95 2.52
C MET A 127 -5.13 -4.83 1.51
N MET A 128 -4.57 -5.99 1.17
CA MET A 128 -5.19 -6.92 0.23
C MET A 128 -6.51 -7.46 0.78
N ARG A 129 -6.58 -7.79 2.08
CA ARG A 129 -7.84 -8.20 2.73
C ARG A 129 -8.87 -7.09 2.67
N TRP A 130 -8.50 -5.87 3.08
CA TRP A 130 -9.36 -4.69 3.03
C TRP A 130 -9.93 -4.43 1.63
N ALA A 131 -9.08 -4.56 0.60
CA ALA A 131 -9.48 -4.40 -0.79
C ALA A 131 -10.45 -5.51 -1.24
N THR A 132 -10.17 -6.77 -0.91
CA THR A 132 -11.03 -7.92 -1.28
C THR A 132 -12.41 -7.86 -0.61
N GLU A 133 -12.52 -7.28 0.59
CA GLU A 133 -13.80 -7.07 1.27
C GLU A 133 -14.69 -6.05 0.54
N ARG A 134 -14.10 -5.10 -0.21
CA ARG A 134 -14.79 -4.04 -0.97
C ARG A 134 -14.99 -4.39 -2.44
N GLU A 135 -13.98 -5.02 -3.02
CA GLU A 135 -13.96 -5.48 -4.41
C GLU A 135 -13.55 -6.97 -4.41
N PRO A 136 -14.55 -7.88 -4.31
CA PRO A 136 -14.29 -9.30 -4.19
C PRO A 136 -13.50 -9.90 -5.35
N ASP A 137 -13.53 -9.28 -6.53
CA ASP A 137 -12.82 -9.74 -7.72
C ASP A 137 -11.47 -9.05 -7.94
N ALA A 138 -11.01 -8.22 -6.97
CA ALA A 138 -9.71 -7.57 -7.07
C ALA A 138 -8.58 -8.58 -7.24
N GLU A 139 -7.73 -8.33 -8.24
CA GLU A 139 -6.45 -9.01 -8.44
C GLU A 139 -5.32 -7.99 -8.23
N PHE A 140 -4.25 -8.41 -7.58
CA PHE A 140 -3.23 -7.49 -7.09
C PHE A 140 -2.04 -7.43 -8.02
N ILE A 141 -1.60 -6.22 -8.34
CA ILE A 141 -0.41 -5.95 -9.16
C ILE A 141 0.61 -5.21 -8.29
N VAL A 142 1.89 -5.51 -8.50
CA VAL A 142 3.03 -4.74 -8.00
C VAL A 142 4.04 -4.55 -9.13
N SER A 143 4.53 -3.33 -9.30
CA SER A 143 5.63 -3.01 -10.20
C SER A 143 6.90 -2.87 -9.38
N ILE A 144 7.97 -3.55 -9.78
CA ILE A 144 9.18 -3.67 -8.98
C ILE A 144 10.40 -3.54 -9.89
N SER A 145 11.29 -2.59 -9.58
CA SER A 145 12.60 -2.50 -10.25
C SER A 145 13.36 -3.82 -10.13
N PRO A 146 14.01 -4.32 -11.21
CA PRO A 146 14.81 -5.54 -11.19
C PRO A 146 15.92 -5.53 -10.13
N ASP A 147 16.38 -4.36 -9.71
CA ASP A 147 17.44 -4.20 -8.71
C ASP A 147 16.88 -4.20 -7.27
N ASN A 148 15.55 -4.14 -7.09
CA ASN A 148 14.92 -4.17 -5.78
C ASN A 148 14.73 -5.61 -5.26
N ILE A 149 15.83 -6.30 -5.01
CA ILE A 149 15.83 -7.69 -4.55
C ILE A 149 14.96 -7.95 -3.31
N PRO A 150 14.91 -7.07 -2.30
CA PRO A 150 14.01 -7.27 -1.16
C PRO A 150 12.53 -7.34 -1.55
N SER A 151 12.06 -6.45 -2.43
CA SER A 151 10.67 -6.44 -2.90
C SER A 151 10.36 -7.62 -3.82
N LEU A 152 11.31 -8.01 -4.71
CA LEU A 152 11.17 -9.20 -5.54
C LEU A 152 11.01 -10.46 -4.69
N ASN A 153 11.84 -10.64 -3.66
CA ASN A 153 11.73 -11.76 -2.74
C ASN A 153 10.41 -11.76 -1.97
N LEU A 154 9.91 -10.58 -1.59
CA LEU A 154 8.62 -10.46 -0.90
C LEU A 154 7.46 -10.81 -1.83
N ALA A 155 7.43 -10.27 -3.04
CA ALA A 155 6.42 -10.59 -4.05
C ALA A 155 6.39 -12.09 -4.36
N SER A 156 7.56 -12.72 -4.55
CA SER A 156 7.66 -14.17 -4.78
C SER A 156 7.09 -14.98 -3.60
N ARG A 157 7.42 -14.64 -2.37
CA ARG A 157 6.89 -15.32 -1.16
C ARG A 157 5.37 -15.16 -1.03
N LEU A 158 4.82 -14.03 -1.41
CA LEU A 158 3.37 -13.78 -1.42
C LEU A 158 2.66 -14.45 -2.59
N GLY A 159 3.40 -15.08 -3.51
CA GLY A 159 2.84 -15.84 -4.62
C GLY A 159 2.58 -15.02 -5.89
N PHE A 160 3.04 -13.79 -5.97
CA PHE A 160 2.99 -13.00 -7.19
C PHE A 160 3.81 -13.65 -8.30
N LYS A 161 3.33 -13.53 -9.55
CA LYS A 161 3.99 -14.05 -10.74
C LYS A 161 4.27 -12.93 -11.72
N LYS A 162 5.48 -12.90 -12.28
CA LYS A 162 5.83 -11.93 -13.32
C LYS A 162 4.95 -12.14 -14.55
N VAL A 163 4.33 -11.07 -15.04
CA VAL A 163 3.43 -11.05 -16.19
C VAL A 163 3.90 -10.11 -17.29
N GLY A 164 4.86 -9.23 -17.02
CA GLY A 164 5.40 -8.30 -17.98
C GLY A 164 6.50 -7.43 -17.40
N SER A 165 6.85 -6.42 -18.17
CA SER A 165 7.73 -5.32 -17.75
C SER A 165 7.29 -4.07 -18.49
N HIS A 166 7.51 -2.89 -17.94
CA HIS A 166 7.34 -1.62 -18.62
C HIS A 166 8.49 -0.66 -18.29
N MET A 167 8.60 0.40 -19.08
CA MET A 167 9.50 1.50 -18.80
C MET A 167 8.71 2.60 -18.10
N ASP A 168 9.00 2.82 -16.83
CA ASP A 168 8.50 4.00 -16.11
C ASP A 168 9.39 5.21 -16.40
N GLU A 169 8.80 6.39 -16.54
CA GLU A 169 9.53 7.62 -16.85
C GLU A 169 10.45 8.11 -15.72
N ILE A 170 10.16 7.71 -14.49
CA ILE A 170 10.86 8.14 -13.27
C ILE A 170 11.75 7.02 -12.74
N ASP A 171 11.18 5.82 -12.59
CA ASP A 171 11.83 4.69 -11.92
C ASP A 171 12.55 3.74 -12.90
N GLY A 172 12.44 3.98 -14.21
CA GLY A 172 13.09 3.19 -15.24
C GLY A 172 12.36 1.87 -15.53
N ILE A 173 13.12 0.78 -15.77
CA ILE A 173 12.50 -0.52 -16.05
C ILE A 173 11.92 -1.10 -14.77
N GLU A 174 10.65 -1.45 -14.82
CA GLU A 174 9.95 -2.18 -13.77
C GLU A 174 9.37 -3.49 -14.29
N ASP A 175 9.55 -4.54 -13.51
CA ASP A 175 8.92 -5.84 -13.72
C ASP A 175 7.54 -5.84 -13.06
N ILE A 176 6.51 -6.25 -13.81
CA ILE A 176 5.13 -6.29 -13.36
C ILE A 176 4.80 -7.69 -12.88
N PHE A 177 4.31 -7.77 -11.65
CA PHE A 177 3.90 -9.02 -11.02
C PHE A 177 2.42 -8.99 -10.68
N LEU A 178 1.73 -10.09 -10.95
CA LEU A 178 0.30 -10.27 -10.71
C LEU A 178 0.08 -11.40 -9.70
N LEU A 179 -0.75 -11.13 -8.70
CA LEU A 179 -1.35 -12.14 -7.83
C LEU A 179 -2.81 -12.31 -8.21
N LYS A 180 -3.11 -13.40 -8.92
CA LYS A 180 -4.48 -13.75 -9.30
C LYS A 180 -5.27 -14.29 -8.13
N LYS A 181 -6.54 -13.92 -8.05
CA LYS A 181 -7.50 -14.58 -7.20
C LYS A 181 -7.51 -16.08 -7.52
N ARG A 182 -7.25 -16.94 -6.54
CA ARG A 182 -7.49 -18.37 -6.71
C ARG A 182 -9.00 -18.57 -6.86
N PRO A 183 -9.49 -19.33 -7.89
CA PRO A 183 -10.90 -19.64 -7.98
C PRO A 183 -11.30 -20.38 -6.69
N LEU A 184 -12.26 -19.82 -5.96
CA LEU A 184 -12.80 -20.41 -4.73
C LEU A 184 -13.51 -21.73 -5.09
N LYS A 185 -12.81 -22.85 -5.05
CA LYS A 185 -13.43 -24.14 -4.79
C LYS A 185 -13.73 -24.14 -3.29
N HIS A 186 -14.96 -23.75 -2.93
CA HIS A 186 -15.54 -23.90 -1.60
C HIS A 186 -14.53 -23.87 -0.44
N ALA A 187 -14.06 -22.71 -0.02
CA ALA A 187 -13.21 -22.61 1.17
C ALA A 187 -13.61 -21.41 2.01
N ASN A 188 -14.11 -21.70 3.18
CA ASN A 188 -14.18 -20.75 4.29
C ASN A 188 -12.78 -20.15 4.51
N TRP A 189 -12.64 -18.84 4.36
CA TRP A 189 -11.44 -18.11 4.73
C TRP A 189 -11.28 -18.13 6.27
N ASN A 190 -10.66 -19.18 6.79
CA ASN A 190 -10.35 -19.26 8.21
C ASN A 190 -8.99 -18.61 8.47
N LYS A 191 -8.90 -17.78 9.51
CA LYS A 191 -7.70 -17.00 9.90
C LYS A 191 -6.38 -17.78 9.92
N GLN A 192 -6.43 -19.10 10.03
CA GLN A 192 -5.26 -19.99 10.12
C GLN A 192 -4.64 -20.41 8.79
N GLN A 193 -5.36 -20.30 7.66
CA GLN A 193 -4.85 -20.80 6.36
C GLN A 193 -3.94 -19.80 5.64
N ILE A 194 -4.11 -18.48 5.85
CA ILE A 194 -3.24 -17.47 5.21
C ILE A 194 -1.84 -17.51 5.80
N VAL A 195 -1.70 -17.80 7.12
CA VAL A 195 -0.39 -17.87 7.80
C VAL A 195 0.28 -19.23 7.61
N GLY A 196 -0.49 -20.32 7.51
CA GLY A 196 0.04 -21.69 7.46
C GLY A 196 0.57 -22.13 6.10
N GLU A 197 0.13 -21.53 4.98
CA GLU A 197 0.62 -21.88 3.63
C GLU A 197 1.77 -21.00 3.13
N ILE A 198 2.03 -19.86 3.79
CA ILE A 198 3.14 -18.95 3.46
C ILE A 198 4.44 -19.31 4.22
N VAL A 199 4.35 -20.18 5.24
CA VAL A 199 5.48 -20.56 6.14
C VAL A 199 6.00 -21.99 5.89
N LYS A 200 5.54 -22.67 4.83
CA LYS A 200 6.12 -23.97 4.42
C LYS A 200 7.03 -23.84 3.23
#